data_2743a664fb9234f8c677e0cd3487c135
#
_entry.id   2743a664fb9234f8c677e0cd3487c135
#
_cell.length_a   1.000
_cell.length_b   1.000
_cell.length_c   1.000
_cell.angle_alpha   90.00
_cell.angle_beta   90.00
_cell.angle_gamma   90.00
#
_symmetry.space_group_name_H-M   'P 1'
#
loop_
_entity.id
_entity.type
_entity.pdbx_description
1 polymer ?
#
loop_
_entity_poly.entity_id
_entity_poly.type
_entity_poly.pdbx_seq_one_letter_code
_entity_poly.pdbx_strand_id
1 'polypeptide(L)'
;SPKGKLGVLIPGIGGAVSTSFIAGIEAYKLGIGELYGSLSHMGTIRLGKRNKKKSPLIKDLVPLTEIKDLEFFGWDVYPENCYDAAIKAGVLDETLLSNLKTSLESIVPERAVFNKKYASNLKGKNIKKEKNYFKLAQELINDIENFKAQKGIKRLVMVWCGSTEIFMKKSKVHASINAFEKGLKSNDKNISPSMIYAYAAIKCG
;
A
#
# COMPACT_ATOMS: atom_id res chain seq x y z
N SER A 1 9.07 -18.78 -11.15
CA SER A 1 8.80 -18.24 -9.80
C SER A 1 9.16 -16.77 -9.77
N PRO A 2 8.34 -15.87 -9.25
CA PRO A 2 8.68 -14.47 -9.06
C PRO A 2 9.70 -14.34 -7.93
N LYS A 3 10.96 -14.52 -8.27
CA LYS A 3 12.09 -14.35 -7.33
C LYS A 3 12.33 -12.86 -7.09
N GLY A 4 12.74 -12.54 -5.86
CA GLY A 4 13.14 -11.20 -5.44
C GLY A 4 12.00 -10.38 -4.82
N LYS A 5 12.36 -9.18 -4.39
CA LYS A 5 11.50 -8.28 -3.63
C LYS A 5 10.26 -7.82 -4.38
N LEU A 6 9.16 -7.68 -3.63
CA LEU A 6 7.93 -7.02 -4.06
C LEU A 6 7.72 -5.77 -3.20
N GLY A 7 7.67 -4.61 -3.82
CA GLY A 7 7.30 -3.37 -3.15
C GLY A 7 5.79 -3.25 -3.00
N VAL A 8 5.34 -2.96 -1.79
CA VAL A 8 3.94 -2.71 -1.46
C VAL A 8 3.78 -1.23 -1.17
N LEU A 9 3.10 -0.53 -2.07
CA LEU A 9 2.83 0.89 -2.00
C LEU A 9 1.49 1.14 -1.30
N ILE A 10 1.50 1.95 -0.24
CA ILE A 10 0.32 2.09 0.64
C ILE A 10 -0.02 3.56 0.87
N PRO A 11 -0.94 4.15 0.10
CA PRO A 11 -1.59 5.37 0.51
C PRO A 11 -2.42 5.13 1.78
N GLY A 12 -2.14 5.86 2.87
CA GLY A 12 -2.71 5.64 4.20
C GLY A 12 -1.91 4.62 5.03
N ILE A 13 -0.57 4.63 4.91
CA ILE A 13 0.31 3.66 5.58
C ILE A 13 0.27 3.75 7.10
N GLY A 14 -0.05 4.93 7.68
CA GLY A 14 -0.22 5.13 9.12
C GLY A 14 -1.60 4.72 9.66
N GLY A 15 -2.50 4.20 8.82
CA GLY A 15 -3.82 3.74 9.27
C GLY A 15 -3.77 2.42 10.05
N ALA A 16 -4.79 2.16 10.89
CA ALA A 16 -4.87 0.94 11.70
C ALA A 16 -4.78 -0.36 10.88
N VAL A 17 -5.39 -0.39 9.70
CA VAL A 17 -5.33 -1.55 8.79
C VAL A 17 -3.91 -1.76 8.29
N SER A 18 -3.26 -0.71 7.83
CA SER A 18 -1.88 -0.78 7.29
C SER A 18 -0.88 -1.21 8.36
N THR A 19 -0.90 -0.55 9.51
CA THR A 19 0.01 -0.86 10.62
C THR A 19 -0.18 -2.27 11.15
N SER A 20 -1.43 -2.78 11.17
CA SER A 20 -1.72 -4.15 11.61
C SER A 20 -1.14 -5.21 10.68
N PHE A 21 -1.34 -5.10 9.36
CA PHE A 21 -0.79 -6.12 8.46
C PHE A 21 0.74 -5.99 8.29
N ILE A 22 1.29 -4.78 8.32
CA ILE A 22 2.75 -4.56 8.31
C ILE A 22 3.37 -5.20 9.55
N ALA A 23 2.80 -4.94 10.75
CA ALA A 23 3.27 -5.54 11.99
C ALA A 23 3.22 -7.08 11.94
N GLY A 24 2.14 -7.67 11.39
CA GLY A 24 2.04 -9.12 11.21
C GLY A 24 3.12 -9.69 10.30
N ILE A 25 3.47 -8.98 9.23
CA ILE A 25 4.53 -9.40 8.31
C ILE A 25 5.92 -9.23 8.97
N GLU A 26 6.17 -8.12 9.65
CA GLU A 26 7.43 -7.92 10.37
C GLU A 26 7.61 -8.92 11.53
N ALA A 27 6.54 -9.27 12.24
CA ALA A 27 6.54 -10.35 13.24
C ALA A 27 6.93 -11.70 12.62
N TYR A 28 6.39 -12.03 11.45
CA TYR A 28 6.77 -13.23 10.72
C TYR A 28 8.23 -13.21 10.27
N LYS A 29 8.74 -12.08 9.78
CA LYS A 29 10.15 -11.90 9.40
C LYS A 29 11.11 -12.14 10.58
N LEU A 30 10.72 -11.74 11.78
CA LEU A 30 11.46 -11.93 13.04
C LEU A 30 11.25 -13.33 13.67
N GLY A 31 10.38 -14.17 13.11
CA GLY A 31 10.09 -15.50 13.64
C GLY A 31 9.25 -15.52 14.93
N ILE A 32 8.57 -14.42 15.24
CA ILE A 32 7.66 -14.29 16.42
C ILE A 32 6.19 -14.27 16.04
N GLY A 33 5.88 -14.41 14.76
CA GLY A 33 4.51 -14.43 14.23
C GLY A 33 4.30 -15.52 13.19
N GLU A 34 3.04 -15.89 12.97
CA GLU A 34 2.61 -16.92 12.04
C GLU A 34 1.73 -16.32 10.93
N LEU A 35 1.64 -17.01 9.77
CA LEU A 35 0.90 -16.53 8.60
C LEU A 35 -0.59 -16.93 8.58
N TYR A 36 -1.25 -17.06 9.72
CA TYR A 36 -2.64 -17.53 9.81
C TYR A 36 -3.63 -16.77 8.91
N GLY A 37 -3.38 -15.48 8.66
CA GLY A 37 -4.20 -14.65 7.77
C GLY A 37 -3.90 -14.83 6.28
N SER A 38 -2.85 -15.55 5.89
CA SER A 38 -2.44 -15.72 4.49
C SER A 38 -2.91 -17.04 3.90
N LEU A 39 -4.14 -17.06 3.35
CA LEU A 39 -4.69 -18.25 2.72
C LEU A 39 -3.79 -18.83 1.62
N SER A 40 -3.17 -17.99 0.79
CA SER A 40 -2.30 -18.43 -0.31
C SER A 40 -1.01 -19.10 0.17
N HIS A 41 -0.52 -18.80 1.37
CA HIS A 41 0.67 -19.43 1.96
C HIS A 41 0.36 -20.63 2.85
N MET A 42 -0.77 -20.60 3.57
CA MET A 42 -1.17 -21.61 4.56
C MET A 42 -2.20 -22.60 4.02
N GLY A 43 -3.01 -22.18 3.06
CA GLY A 43 -4.09 -22.99 2.51
C GLY A 43 -3.60 -24.07 1.56
N THR A 44 -4.39 -25.14 1.47
CA THR A 44 -4.17 -26.26 0.53
C THR A 44 -5.24 -26.28 -0.56
N ILE A 45 -4.88 -26.84 -1.70
CA ILE A 45 -5.83 -27.09 -2.78
C ILE A 45 -5.81 -28.56 -3.15
N ARG A 46 -7.00 -29.19 -3.18
CA ARG A 46 -7.11 -30.60 -3.55
C ARG A 46 -6.95 -30.80 -5.05
N LEU A 47 -5.99 -31.65 -5.43
CA LEU A 47 -5.76 -32.03 -6.81
C LEU A 47 -6.37 -33.44 -7.11
N GLY A 48 -7.35 -33.44 -7.98
CA GLY A 48 -8.03 -34.69 -8.43
C GLY A 48 -9.09 -35.22 -7.47
N LYS A 49 -9.35 -36.54 -7.55
CA LYS A 49 -10.40 -37.17 -6.75
C LYS A 49 -10.04 -37.25 -5.27
N ARG A 50 -11.06 -37.18 -4.40
CA ARG A 50 -10.92 -37.13 -2.92
C ARG A 50 -10.09 -38.30 -2.36
N ASN A 51 -10.21 -39.50 -2.97
CA ASN A 51 -9.49 -40.72 -2.55
C ASN A 51 -7.97 -40.64 -2.80
N LYS A 52 -7.50 -39.77 -3.66
CA LYS A 52 -6.06 -39.58 -3.95
C LYS A 52 -5.31 -38.84 -2.86
N LYS A 53 -6.01 -38.20 -1.88
CA LYS A 53 -5.45 -37.46 -0.75
C LYS A 53 -4.31 -36.48 -1.12
N LYS A 54 -4.33 -35.93 -2.36
CA LYS A 54 -3.32 -35.00 -2.84
C LYS A 54 -3.77 -33.57 -2.63
N SER A 55 -3.25 -32.92 -1.60
CA SER A 55 -3.60 -31.52 -1.20
C SER A 55 -2.35 -30.70 -0.89
N PRO A 56 -1.56 -30.32 -1.90
CA PRO A 56 -0.41 -29.45 -1.70
C PRO A 56 -0.84 -28.05 -1.24
N LEU A 57 0.11 -27.27 -0.69
CA LEU A 57 -0.10 -25.86 -0.41
C LEU A 57 -0.34 -25.08 -1.70
N ILE A 58 -1.16 -24.05 -1.65
CA ILE A 58 -1.43 -23.18 -2.79
C ILE A 58 -0.13 -22.54 -3.29
N LYS A 59 0.74 -22.10 -2.38
CA LYS A 59 2.05 -21.49 -2.72
C LYS A 59 2.98 -22.41 -3.51
N ASP A 60 2.81 -23.74 -3.41
CA ASP A 60 3.63 -24.70 -4.14
C ASP A 60 3.20 -24.81 -5.62
N LEU A 61 1.99 -24.35 -5.94
CA LEU A 61 1.40 -24.41 -7.28
C LEU A 61 1.39 -23.05 -7.99
N VAL A 62 1.37 -21.98 -7.24
CA VAL A 62 1.28 -20.61 -7.75
C VAL A 62 2.58 -19.87 -7.44
N PRO A 63 3.18 -19.16 -8.41
CA PRO A 63 4.40 -18.41 -8.18
C PRO A 63 4.10 -17.16 -7.34
N LEU A 64 4.20 -17.26 -6.02
CA LEU A 64 4.07 -16.17 -5.06
C LEU A 64 5.43 -15.60 -4.66
N THR A 65 5.44 -14.32 -4.28
CA THR A 65 6.58 -13.71 -3.59
C THR A 65 6.62 -14.23 -2.15
N GLU A 66 7.79 -14.56 -1.65
CA GLU A 66 7.94 -14.90 -0.25
C GLU A 66 7.58 -13.70 0.64
N ILE A 67 6.88 -13.95 1.74
CA ILE A 67 6.43 -12.88 2.65
C ILE A 67 7.60 -12.06 3.19
N LYS A 68 8.75 -12.70 3.44
CA LYS A 68 9.96 -12.01 3.88
C LYS A 68 10.56 -11.05 2.86
N ASP A 69 10.21 -11.20 1.57
CA ASP A 69 10.70 -10.36 0.47
C ASP A 69 9.77 -9.17 0.18
N LEU A 70 8.75 -8.94 1.03
CA LEU A 70 7.90 -7.76 0.95
C LEU A 70 8.61 -6.54 1.56
N GLU A 71 8.60 -5.43 0.82
CA GLU A 71 9.11 -4.14 1.25
C GLU A 71 7.97 -3.12 1.22
N PHE A 72 7.84 -2.31 2.28
CA PHE A 72 6.74 -1.38 2.43
C PHE A 72 7.18 0.06 2.18
N PHE A 73 6.33 0.81 1.51
CA PHE A 73 6.46 2.24 1.30
C PHE A 73 5.08 2.86 1.19
N GLY A 74 4.93 4.09 1.66
CA GLY A 74 3.63 4.74 1.55
C GLY A 74 3.62 6.20 1.94
N TRP A 75 2.43 6.73 1.87
CA TRP A 75 2.13 8.14 2.15
C TRP A 75 1.04 8.23 3.21
N ASP A 76 1.15 9.21 4.08
CA ASP A 76 0.08 9.52 5.02
C ASP A 76 -0.04 11.02 5.24
N VAL A 77 -1.24 11.48 5.59
CA VAL A 77 -1.50 12.87 5.97
C VAL A 77 -0.97 13.19 7.38
N TYR A 78 -0.61 12.18 8.15
CA TYR A 78 0.05 12.26 9.44
C TYR A 78 1.51 11.83 9.30
N PRO A 79 2.47 12.53 9.96
CA PRO A 79 3.89 12.28 9.77
C PRO A 79 4.47 11.17 10.64
N GLU A 80 3.68 10.59 11.55
CA GLU A 80 4.13 9.55 12.47
C GLU A 80 4.62 8.30 11.70
N ASN A 81 5.73 7.71 12.13
CA ASN A 81 6.19 6.41 11.63
C ASN A 81 5.19 5.29 11.96
N CYS A 82 5.36 4.11 11.36
CA CYS A 82 4.41 3.01 11.56
C CYS A 82 4.34 2.53 13.01
N TYR A 83 5.39 2.68 13.83
CA TYR A 83 5.36 2.31 15.24
C TYR A 83 4.46 3.26 16.04
N ASP A 84 4.70 4.56 15.96
CA ASP A 84 3.89 5.57 16.65
C ASP A 84 2.43 5.56 16.18
N ALA A 85 2.21 5.35 14.89
CA ALA A 85 0.89 5.21 14.31
C ALA A 85 0.15 3.97 14.84
N ALA A 86 0.84 2.83 15.00
CA ALA A 86 0.28 1.60 15.55
C ALA A 86 -0.10 1.75 17.04
N ILE A 87 0.76 2.40 17.85
CA ILE A 87 0.44 2.73 19.25
C ILE A 87 -0.82 3.60 19.30
N LYS A 88 -0.87 4.66 18.49
CA LYS A 88 -2.00 5.58 18.44
C LYS A 88 -3.30 4.90 18.00
N ALA A 89 -3.22 3.92 17.11
CA ALA A 89 -4.38 3.14 16.67
C ALA A 89 -4.94 2.23 17.76
N GLY A 90 -4.12 1.77 18.71
CA GLY A 90 -4.54 0.99 19.87
C GLY A 90 -5.14 -0.38 19.53
N VAL A 91 -4.76 -0.97 18.39
CA VAL A 91 -5.32 -2.25 17.91
C VAL A 91 -4.40 -3.43 18.22
N LEU A 92 -3.09 -3.20 18.29
CA LEU A 92 -2.09 -4.24 18.50
C LEU A 92 -1.64 -4.28 19.95
N ASP A 93 -1.25 -5.48 20.40
CA ASP A 93 -0.70 -5.72 21.72
C ASP A 93 0.64 -4.97 21.95
N GLU A 94 0.81 -4.39 23.14
CA GLU A 94 1.99 -3.58 23.46
C GLU A 94 3.29 -4.41 23.47
N THR A 95 3.24 -5.67 23.89
CA THR A 95 4.40 -6.56 23.89
C THR A 95 4.84 -6.86 22.46
N LEU A 96 3.88 -7.12 21.57
CA LEU A 96 4.15 -7.28 20.15
C LEU A 96 4.79 -6.02 19.56
N LEU A 97 4.20 -4.85 19.80
CA LEU A 97 4.73 -3.58 19.31
C LEU A 97 6.15 -3.31 19.81
N SER A 98 6.44 -3.59 21.07
CA SER A 98 7.79 -3.45 21.65
C SER A 98 8.82 -4.28 20.90
N ASN A 99 8.49 -5.54 20.58
CA ASN A 99 9.37 -6.42 19.79
C ASN A 99 9.58 -5.96 18.35
N LEU A 100 8.62 -5.23 17.78
CA LEU A 100 8.65 -4.74 16.40
C LEU A 100 9.14 -3.30 16.28
N LYS A 101 9.48 -2.64 17.39
CA LYS A 101 9.77 -1.21 17.43
C LYS A 101 10.73 -0.77 16.33
N THR A 102 11.91 -1.35 16.28
CA THR A 102 12.95 -0.97 15.30
C THR A 102 12.48 -1.11 13.84
N SER A 103 11.78 -2.21 13.52
CA SER A 103 11.26 -2.45 12.17
C SER A 103 10.21 -1.40 11.79
N LEU A 104 9.25 -1.16 12.68
CA LEU A 104 8.14 -0.23 12.42
C LEU A 104 8.57 1.24 12.43
N GLU A 105 9.52 1.65 13.29
CA GLU A 105 10.08 3.00 13.29
C GLU A 105 10.82 3.32 12.00
N SER A 106 11.39 2.32 11.33
CA SER A 106 12.08 2.50 10.05
C SER A 106 11.14 2.82 8.89
N ILE A 107 9.83 2.60 9.06
CA ILE A 107 8.82 2.86 8.02
C ILE A 107 8.15 4.20 8.31
N VAL A 108 8.65 5.24 7.62
CA VAL A 108 8.18 6.62 7.76
C VAL A 108 7.38 7.00 6.52
N PRO A 109 6.16 7.57 6.67
CA PRO A 109 5.34 7.95 5.54
C PRO A 109 5.90 9.17 4.80
N GLU A 110 5.85 9.13 3.48
CA GLU A 110 6.01 10.32 2.66
C GLU A 110 4.78 11.24 2.73
N ARG A 111 4.94 12.48 2.27
CA ARG A 111 3.85 13.46 2.20
C ARG A 111 2.77 12.99 1.23
N ALA A 112 1.53 12.96 1.71
CA ALA A 112 0.39 12.49 0.94
C ALA A 112 -0.10 13.51 -0.12
N VAL A 113 -0.63 12.99 -1.22
CA VAL A 113 -1.56 13.74 -2.06
C VAL A 113 -2.92 13.67 -1.39
N PHE A 114 -3.45 14.81 -0.98
CA PHE A 114 -4.69 14.89 -0.21
C PHE A 114 -5.49 16.13 -0.58
N ASN A 115 -6.80 15.98 -0.57
CA ASN A 115 -7.72 17.11 -0.69
C ASN A 115 -8.94 16.88 0.21
N LYS A 116 -9.10 17.76 1.19
CA LYS A 116 -10.16 17.71 2.21
C LYS A 116 -11.59 17.62 1.63
N LYS A 117 -11.79 18.08 0.39
CA LYS A 117 -13.07 17.98 -0.31
C LYS A 117 -13.52 16.52 -0.49
N TYR A 118 -12.58 15.58 -0.64
CA TYR A 118 -12.89 14.18 -0.91
C TYR A 118 -12.90 13.31 0.37
N ALA A 119 -12.19 13.73 1.41
CA ALA A 119 -12.14 13.03 2.70
C ALA A 119 -12.11 14.05 3.85
N SER A 120 -13.27 14.61 4.19
CA SER A 120 -13.41 15.76 5.11
C SER A 120 -13.01 15.47 6.56
N ASN A 121 -13.02 14.20 6.97
CA ASN A 121 -12.75 13.78 8.36
C ASN A 121 -11.27 13.82 8.73
N LEU A 122 -10.37 13.88 7.75
CA LEU A 122 -8.93 13.91 7.99
C LEU A 122 -8.46 15.35 8.25
N LYS A 123 -7.56 15.50 9.24
CA LYS A 123 -7.00 16.79 9.66
C LYS A 123 -5.47 16.85 9.57
N GLY A 124 -4.84 15.82 9.01
CA GLY A 124 -3.38 15.75 8.88
C GLY A 124 -2.81 16.86 7.99
N LYS A 125 -1.55 17.21 8.25
CA LYS A 125 -0.84 18.31 7.56
C LYS A 125 0.38 17.82 6.79
N ASN A 126 0.70 16.53 6.84
CA ASN A 126 1.79 15.95 6.08
C ASN A 126 1.36 15.71 4.63
N ILE A 127 1.18 16.79 3.89
CA ILE A 127 0.68 16.80 2.52
C ILE A 127 1.67 17.45 1.56
N LYS A 128 1.67 17.02 0.32
CA LYS A 128 2.44 17.65 -0.76
C LYS A 128 1.91 19.07 -1.00
N LYS A 129 2.84 20.00 -1.24
CA LYS A 129 2.51 21.44 -1.37
C LYS A 129 2.05 21.83 -2.77
N GLU A 130 2.34 21.01 -3.76
CA GLU A 130 1.92 21.24 -5.15
C GLU A 130 0.39 21.25 -5.26
N LYS A 131 -0.13 22.12 -6.14
CA LYS A 131 -1.58 22.28 -6.34
C LYS A 131 -2.05 21.72 -7.68
N ASN A 132 -1.14 21.56 -8.64
CA ASN A 132 -1.47 21.01 -9.95
C ASN A 132 -1.47 19.46 -9.87
N TYR A 133 -2.57 18.83 -10.26
CA TYR A 133 -2.73 17.37 -10.15
C TYR A 133 -1.74 16.59 -11.02
N PHE A 134 -1.36 17.13 -12.18
CA PHE A 134 -0.36 16.47 -13.01
C PHE A 134 1.02 16.50 -12.36
N LYS A 135 1.40 17.61 -11.76
CA LYS A 135 2.66 17.72 -11.00
C LYS A 135 2.63 16.86 -9.73
N LEU A 136 1.50 16.79 -9.01
CA LEU A 136 1.33 15.86 -7.88
C LEU A 136 1.54 14.41 -8.32
N ALA A 137 0.99 14.01 -9.47
CA ALA A 137 1.24 12.67 -10.03
C ALA A 137 2.72 12.45 -10.34
N GLN A 138 3.43 13.46 -10.89
CA GLN A 138 4.87 13.37 -11.14
C GLN A 138 5.68 13.22 -9.82
N GLU A 139 5.31 13.94 -8.76
CA GLU A 139 5.94 13.78 -7.44
C GLU A 139 5.73 12.36 -6.90
N LEU A 140 4.52 11.78 -7.04
CA LEU A 140 4.27 10.39 -6.64
C LEU A 140 5.09 9.38 -7.47
N ILE A 141 5.20 9.61 -8.78
CA ILE A 141 6.05 8.79 -9.65
C ILE A 141 7.50 8.85 -9.20
N ASN A 142 8.01 10.03 -8.89
CA ASN A 142 9.38 10.19 -8.37
C ASN A 142 9.58 9.46 -7.04
N ASP A 143 8.63 9.55 -6.10
CA ASP A 143 8.68 8.82 -4.84
C ASP A 143 8.76 7.30 -5.08
N ILE A 144 7.94 6.77 -5.99
CA ILE A 144 7.90 5.34 -6.34
C ILE A 144 9.22 4.90 -6.98
N GLU A 145 9.74 5.64 -7.96
CA GLU A 145 10.99 5.29 -8.64
C GLU A 145 12.20 5.38 -7.69
N ASN A 146 12.22 6.34 -6.77
CA ASN A 146 13.23 6.43 -5.73
C ASN A 146 13.18 5.21 -4.80
N PHE A 147 12.00 4.79 -4.36
CA PHE A 147 11.82 3.58 -3.56
C PHE A 147 12.29 2.32 -4.30
N LYS A 148 11.92 2.16 -5.57
CA LYS A 148 12.40 1.06 -6.42
C LYS A 148 13.92 1.01 -6.49
N ALA A 149 14.54 2.16 -6.74
CA ALA A 149 16.01 2.27 -6.86
C ALA A 149 16.72 1.94 -5.53
N GLN A 150 16.27 2.54 -4.42
CA GLN A 150 16.87 2.34 -3.09
C GLN A 150 16.79 0.89 -2.61
N LYS A 151 15.70 0.19 -2.90
CA LYS A 151 15.45 -1.18 -2.43
C LYS A 151 15.79 -2.27 -3.47
N GLY A 152 16.18 -1.89 -4.68
CA GLY A 152 16.43 -2.83 -5.78
C GLY A 152 15.17 -3.59 -6.22
N ILE A 153 14.00 -2.93 -6.21
CA ILE A 153 12.70 -3.52 -6.47
C ILE A 153 12.34 -3.38 -7.95
N LYS A 154 11.85 -4.48 -8.55
CA LYS A 154 11.39 -4.50 -9.95
C LYS A 154 9.87 -4.67 -10.09
N ARG A 155 9.20 -5.12 -9.04
CA ARG A 155 7.76 -5.39 -9.04
C ARG A 155 7.08 -4.64 -7.91
N LEU A 156 5.97 -4.01 -8.22
CA LEU A 156 5.19 -3.21 -7.28
C LEU A 156 3.73 -3.66 -7.26
N VAL A 157 3.10 -3.44 -6.13
CA VAL A 157 1.64 -3.46 -6.00
C VAL A 157 1.23 -2.26 -5.14
N MET A 158 0.18 -1.57 -5.52
CA MET A 158 -0.41 -0.51 -4.69
C MET A 158 -1.70 -0.99 -4.07
N VAL A 159 -1.82 -0.80 -2.75
CA VAL A 159 -3.02 -1.13 -1.97
C VAL A 159 -3.52 0.14 -1.31
N TRP A 160 -4.73 0.56 -1.67
CA TRP A 160 -5.35 1.73 -1.04
C TRP A 160 -5.84 1.40 0.37
N CYS A 161 -5.20 1.98 1.37
CA CYS A 161 -5.59 1.89 2.79
C CYS A 161 -5.97 3.26 3.38
N GLY A 162 -6.06 4.28 2.54
CA GLY A 162 -6.51 5.61 2.94
C GLY A 162 -8.01 5.64 3.27
N SER A 163 -8.45 6.72 3.91
CA SER A 163 -9.87 6.93 4.21
C SER A 163 -10.73 6.90 2.95
N THR A 164 -11.98 6.47 3.13
CA THR A 164 -12.97 6.46 2.06
C THR A 164 -13.22 7.87 1.52
N GLU A 165 -13.03 8.04 0.24
CA GLU A 165 -13.37 9.26 -0.47
C GLU A 165 -14.86 9.33 -0.80
N ILE A 166 -15.39 10.53 -1.00
CA ILE A 166 -16.76 10.71 -1.46
C ILE A 166 -16.98 10.02 -2.80
N PHE A 167 -18.15 9.42 -2.99
CA PHE A 167 -18.53 8.83 -4.28
C PHE A 167 -18.57 9.88 -5.39
N MET A 168 -17.96 9.56 -6.53
CA MET A 168 -17.97 10.39 -7.72
C MET A 168 -18.51 9.62 -8.92
N LYS A 169 -19.46 10.24 -9.63
CA LYS A 169 -20.00 9.67 -10.88
C LYS A 169 -18.94 9.72 -11.99
N LYS A 170 -18.93 8.69 -12.83
CA LYS A 170 -18.11 8.66 -14.05
C LYS A 170 -18.45 9.88 -14.91
N SER A 171 -17.42 10.56 -15.41
CA SER A 171 -17.53 11.75 -16.25
C SER A 171 -16.61 11.64 -17.48
N LYS A 172 -16.64 12.64 -18.36
CA LYS A 172 -15.83 12.67 -19.60
C LYS A 172 -14.32 12.52 -19.32
N VAL A 173 -13.83 13.00 -18.17
CA VAL A 173 -12.41 12.90 -17.78
C VAL A 173 -11.94 11.46 -17.59
N HIS A 174 -12.87 10.53 -17.32
CA HIS A 174 -12.58 9.11 -17.11
C HIS A 174 -12.74 8.26 -18.39
N ALA A 175 -13.02 8.88 -19.53
CA ALA A 175 -13.33 8.14 -20.77
C ALA A 175 -12.07 7.54 -21.44
N SER A 176 -10.90 8.14 -21.25
CA SER A 176 -9.63 7.69 -21.81
C SER A 176 -8.45 8.25 -21.02
N ILE A 177 -7.26 7.65 -21.22
CA ILE A 177 -6.04 8.14 -20.59
C ILE A 177 -5.72 9.58 -21.04
N ASN A 178 -5.93 9.90 -22.31
CA ASN A 178 -5.72 11.26 -22.82
C ASN A 178 -6.66 12.28 -22.18
N ALA A 179 -7.94 11.92 -21.95
CA ALA A 179 -8.89 12.77 -21.25
C ALA A 179 -8.48 12.96 -19.79
N PHE A 180 -8.03 11.88 -19.14
CA PHE A 180 -7.57 11.90 -17.76
C PHE A 180 -6.33 12.79 -17.59
N GLU A 181 -5.33 12.65 -18.45
CA GLU A 181 -4.11 13.48 -18.41
C GLU A 181 -4.40 14.97 -18.67
N LYS A 182 -5.34 15.28 -19.58
CA LYS A 182 -5.85 16.66 -19.72
C LYS A 182 -6.52 17.16 -18.46
N GLY A 183 -7.31 16.31 -17.82
CA GLY A 183 -7.96 16.61 -16.54
C GLY A 183 -6.97 16.84 -15.40
N LEU A 184 -5.90 16.05 -15.32
CA LEU A 184 -4.81 16.27 -14.35
C LEU A 184 -4.17 17.65 -14.56
N LYS A 185 -3.88 18.04 -15.81
CA LYS A 185 -3.27 19.35 -16.13
C LYS A 185 -4.18 20.53 -15.80
N SER A 186 -5.49 20.36 -15.95
CA SER A 186 -6.50 21.40 -15.68
C SER A 186 -7.07 21.35 -14.26
N ASN A 187 -6.62 20.45 -13.40
CA ASN A 187 -7.15 20.23 -12.04
C ASN A 187 -8.66 19.92 -12.05
N ASP A 188 -9.09 19.01 -12.92
CA ASP A 188 -10.51 18.66 -13.03
C ASP A 188 -11.05 18.15 -11.69
N LYS A 189 -12.15 18.75 -11.23
CA LYS A 189 -12.81 18.43 -9.95
C LYS A 189 -13.38 17.03 -9.85
N ASN A 190 -13.40 16.27 -10.93
CA ASN A 190 -13.81 14.86 -10.94
C ASN A 190 -12.64 13.89 -10.82
N ILE A 191 -11.42 14.38 -10.55
CA ILE A 191 -10.25 13.55 -10.25
C ILE A 191 -9.97 13.66 -8.75
N SER A 192 -10.11 12.53 -8.05
CA SER A 192 -9.82 12.43 -6.61
C SER A 192 -8.36 12.07 -6.35
N PRO A 193 -7.87 12.27 -5.12
CA PRO A 193 -6.52 11.82 -4.72
C PRO A 193 -6.24 10.34 -5.04
N SER A 194 -7.17 9.42 -4.74
CA SER A 194 -6.99 8.00 -5.05
C SER A 194 -6.76 7.72 -6.54
N MET A 195 -7.41 8.49 -7.43
CA MET A 195 -7.19 8.37 -8.88
C MET A 195 -5.80 8.87 -9.29
N ILE A 196 -5.25 9.89 -8.62
CA ILE A 196 -3.88 10.38 -8.87
C ILE A 196 -2.86 9.31 -8.45
N TYR A 197 -3.06 8.66 -7.29
CA TYR A 197 -2.23 7.54 -6.85
C TYR A 197 -2.28 6.36 -7.82
N ALA A 198 -3.48 5.96 -8.24
CA ALA A 198 -3.65 4.87 -9.20
C ALA A 198 -2.94 5.18 -10.54
N TYR A 199 -3.09 6.41 -11.04
CA TYR A 199 -2.39 6.86 -12.25
C TYR A 199 -0.87 6.78 -12.09
N ALA A 200 -0.32 7.27 -10.98
CA ALA A 200 1.12 7.21 -10.71
C ALA A 200 1.64 5.77 -10.65
N ALA A 201 0.93 4.88 -9.93
CA ALA A 201 1.29 3.47 -9.83
C ALA A 201 1.32 2.77 -11.20
N ILE A 202 0.28 2.98 -12.03
CA ILE A 202 0.19 2.39 -13.37
C ILE A 202 1.30 2.90 -14.29
N LYS A 203 1.73 4.16 -14.14
CA LYS A 203 2.84 4.73 -14.94
C LYS A 203 4.20 4.16 -14.56
N CYS A 204 4.36 3.67 -13.34
CA CYS A 204 5.62 3.05 -12.88
C CYS A 204 5.72 1.54 -13.19
N GLY A 205 4.66 0.90 -13.72
CA GLY A 205 4.63 -0.50 -14.15
C GLY A 205 4.20 -1.46 -13.07
#